data_ca076dd46c2ff77c633cfde0fec7ba7f
#
_entry.id   ca076dd46c2ff77c633cfde0fec7ba7f
#
_cell.length_a   1.000
_cell.length_b   1.000
_cell.length_c   1.000
_cell.angle_alpha   90.00
_cell.angle_beta   90.00
_cell.angle_gamma   90.00
#
_symmetry.space_group_name_H-M   'P 1'
#
loop_
_entity.id
_entity.type
_entity.pdbx_description
1 polymer ?
#
loop_
_entity_poly.entity_id
_entity_poly.type
_entity_poly.pdbx_seq_one_letter_code
_entity_poly.pdbx_strand_id
1 'polypeptide(L)'
;MLAGDRMGEMFELDPAYTTIGRGLTATVRINDEGISRTHAAVSVDKGVYYLSDAGSTNGTFANGDRVDRHPLREGDKIQLGAASVLRFTFHEDTDDDQQRELYESTLRDRLTGLFARGYFLNRLESDVAVALRHGKPLALVRFEFDRFEGVRAAVGDAAADHVLRTMCLTIVESTRSDDLLARLGDEDFAFLCRDVDAMRASRAARRLRETIAARELPAAESARLTLSLGVADLALLHEPTAEALIKAAESALTIARRAGGDRVEIYDPENEPTRLV
;
A
#
# COMPACT_ATOMS: atom_id res chain seq x y z
N MET A 1 10.13 8.91 0.54
CA MET A 1 9.54 9.04 1.87
C MET A 1 9.65 7.73 2.64
N LEU A 2 10.07 7.72 3.91
CA LEU A 2 10.32 6.49 4.69
C LEU A 2 9.08 6.03 5.48
N ALA A 3 8.22 6.95 5.91
CA ALA A 3 6.98 6.66 6.63
C ALA A 3 5.93 7.73 6.33
N GLY A 4 4.64 7.41 6.48
CA GLY A 4 3.52 8.30 6.20
C GLY A 4 2.70 7.83 4.98
N ASP A 5 1.68 8.60 4.59
CA ASP A 5 0.72 8.26 3.53
C ASP A 5 1.34 8.02 2.15
N ARG A 6 2.48 8.68 1.88
CA ARG A 6 3.20 8.59 0.61
C ARG A 6 4.54 7.86 0.78
N MET A 7 4.59 6.85 1.65
CA MET A 7 5.79 6.05 1.85
C MET A 7 6.23 5.42 0.53
N GLY A 8 7.53 5.51 0.25
CA GLY A 8 8.12 5.04 -0.99
C GLY A 8 8.20 6.10 -2.09
N GLU A 9 7.44 7.19 -2.02
CA GLU A 9 7.57 8.25 -3.02
C GLU A 9 8.85 9.07 -2.87
N MET A 10 9.38 9.47 -4.00
CA MET A 10 10.48 10.42 -4.12
C MET A 10 9.92 11.78 -4.56
N PHE A 11 10.47 12.84 -4.01
CA PHE A 11 10.11 14.21 -4.34
C PHE A 11 11.36 14.95 -4.76
N GLU A 12 11.34 15.47 -5.97
CA GLU A 12 12.40 16.41 -6.38
C GLU A 12 12.26 17.72 -5.64
N LEU A 13 13.37 18.25 -5.18
CA LEU A 13 13.44 19.55 -4.55
C LEU A 13 13.84 20.59 -5.59
N ASP A 14 13.01 21.62 -5.76
CA ASP A 14 13.40 22.80 -6.54
C ASP A 14 14.67 23.40 -5.89
N PRO A 15 15.77 23.60 -6.67
CA PRO A 15 17.01 24.15 -6.14
C PRO A 15 16.86 25.52 -5.47
N ALA A 16 15.83 26.28 -5.85
CA ALA A 16 15.61 27.61 -5.28
C ALA A 16 14.84 27.53 -3.95
N TYR A 17 13.67 26.88 -3.95
CA TYR A 17 12.81 26.83 -2.77
C TYR A 17 11.71 25.79 -2.91
N THR A 18 11.66 24.84 -1.99
CA THR A 18 10.60 23.82 -1.94
C THR A 18 9.83 23.91 -0.65
N THR A 19 8.50 24.05 -0.71
CA THR A 19 7.62 24.00 0.45
C THR A 19 7.07 22.59 0.64
N ILE A 20 7.00 22.14 1.90
CA ILE A 20 6.46 20.84 2.29
C ILE A 20 5.26 21.07 3.21
N GLY A 21 4.12 20.44 2.93
CA GLY A 21 2.93 20.61 3.76
C GLY A 21 1.72 19.86 3.21
N ARG A 22 0.59 19.89 3.94
CA ARG A 22 -0.69 19.29 3.48
C ARG A 22 -1.52 20.22 2.60
N GLY A 23 -1.15 21.49 2.53
CA GLY A 23 -1.89 22.50 1.75
C GLY A 23 -1.78 22.29 0.24
N LEU A 24 -2.78 22.77 -0.50
CA LEU A 24 -2.82 22.66 -1.96
C LEU A 24 -1.71 23.46 -2.66
N THR A 25 -1.12 24.44 -1.96
CA THR A 25 -0.06 25.31 -2.46
C THR A 25 1.35 24.81 -2.11
N ALA A 26 1.47 23.71 -1.34
CA ALA A 26 2.76 23.14 -1.03
C ALA A 26 3.34 22.43 -2.26
N THR A 27 4.62 22.67 -2.55
CA THR A 27 5.35 22.02 -3.65
C THR A 27 5.40 20.50 -3.45
N VAL A 28 5.78 20.06 -2.25
CA VAL A 28 5.69 18.67 -1.81
C VAL A 28 4.47 18.56 -0.91
N ARG A 29 3.39 18.02 -1.45
CA ARG A 29 2.15 17.84 -0.71
C ARG A 29 2.10 16.48 -0.04
N ILE A 30 1.97 16.45 1.30
CA ILE A 30 1.80 15.25 2.10
C ILE A 30 0.46 15.37 2.84
N ASN A 31 -0.48 14.47 2.55
CA ASN A 31 -1.83 14.50 3.09
C ASN A 31 -1.90 13.79 4.45
N ASP A 32 -1.29 14.39 5.48
CA ASP A 32 -1.24 13.90 6.86
C ASP A 32 -1.82 14.99 7.77
N GLU A 33 -2.78 14.63 8.64
CA GLU A 33 -3.44 15.56 9.56
C GLU A 33 -2.46 16.18 10.56
N GLY A 34 -1.37 15.47 10.89
CA GLY A 34 -0.27 15.96 11.72
C GLY A 34 0.61 17.01 11.05
N ILE A 35 0.46 17.21 9.72
CA ILE A 35 1.23 18.17 8.94
C ILE A 35 0.45 19.47 8.74
N SER A 36 1.08 20.61 9.01
CA SER A 36 0.51 21.94 8.75
C SER A 36 0.35 22.20 7.26
N ARG A 37 -0.54 23.15 6.85
CA ARG A 37 -0.73 23.52 5.45
C ARG A 37 0.57 23.90 4.75
N THR A 38 1.40 24.70 5.40
CA THR A 38 2.83 24.87 5.13
C THR A 38 3.54 24.46 6.38
N HIS A 39 4.32 23.38 6.35
CA HIS A 39 4.92 22.80 7.54
C HIS A 39 6.40 23.10 7.62
N ALA A 40 7.11 22.83 6.55
CA ALA A 40 8.54 23.07 6.44
C ALA A 40 8.88 23.57 5.03
N ALA A 41 10.08 24.09 4.87
CA ALA A 41 10.63 24.46 3.58
C ALA A 41 12.09 23.99 3.47
N VAL A 42 12.49 23.65 2.24
CA VAL A 42 13.88 23.41 1.90
C VAL A 42 14.34 24.54 0.99
N SER A 43 15.49 25.13 1.29
CA SER A 43 16.10 26.20 0.50
C SER A 43 17.59 25.94 0.34
N VAL A 44 18.19 26.49 -0.72
CA VAL A 44 19.64 26.39 -0.96
C VAL A 44 20.31 27.75 -0.71
N ASP A 45 21.35 27.74 0.09
CA ASP A 45 22.24 28.91 0.30
C ASP A 45 23.70 28.48 0.12
N LYS A 46 24.37 29.06 -0.85
CA LYS A 46 25.80 28.77 -1.20
C LYS A 46 26.08 27.28 -1.41
N GLY A 47 25.14 26.56 -2.05
CA GLY A 47 25.27 25.13 -2.33
C GLY A 47 24.94 24.20 -1.15
N VAL A 48 24.50 24.76 -0.01
CA VAL A 48 24.04 23.98 1.14
C VAL A 48 22.51 24.00 1.20
N TYR A 49 21.89 22.83 1.30
CA TYR A 49 20.44 22.69 1.50
C TYR A 49 20.10 22.90 2.97
N TYR A 50 19.10 23.70 3.25
CA TYR A 50 18.62 23.97 4.60
C TYR A 50 17.14 23.58 4.71
N LEU A 51 16.84 22.72 5.67
CA LEU A 51 15.47 22.48 6.14
C LEU A 51 15.11 23.57 7.16
N SER A 52 13.94 24.17 6.99
CA SER A 52 13.44 25.18 7.92
C SER A 52 12.00 24.87 8.31
N ASP A 53 11.68 24.98 9.61
CA ASP A 53 10.28 24.92 10.07
C ASP A 53 9.55 26.19 9.64
N ALA A 54 8.33 26.03 9.14
CA ALA A 54 7.52 27.16 8.68
C ALA A 54 6.47 27.62 9.72
N GLY A 55 6.77 27.44 10.99
CA GLY A 55 5.81 27.69 12.08
C GLY A 55 4.78 26.57 12.22
N SER A 56 5.23 25.33 12.09
CA SER A 56 4.38 24.17 12.14
C SER A 56 3.79 23.92 13.53
N THR A 57 2.60 23.30 13.58
CA THR A 57 1.92 22.99 14.86
C THR A 57 2.66 21.91 15.65
N ASN A 58 3.14 20.88 14.98
CA ASN A 58 3.74 19.70 15.62
C ASN A 58 5.27 19.68 15.57
N GLY A 59 5.89 20.64 14.90
CA GLY A 59 7.34 20.78 14.77
C GLY A 59 7.94 19.94 13.65
N THR A 60 9.11 20.41 13.20
CA THR A 60 9.98 19.75 12.23
C THR A 60 11.19 19.17 12.96
N PHE A 61 11.56 17.94 12.62
CA PHE A 61 12.69 17.26 13.26
C PHE A 61 13.70 16.78 12.22
N ALA A 62 14.96 16.90 12.53
CA ALA A 62 16.06 16.33 11.76
C ALA A 62 16.82 15.32 12.62
N ASN A 63 16.89 14.06 12.19
CA ASN A 63 17.54 12.95 12.89
C ASN A 63 17.06 12.74 14.34
N GLY A 64 15.79 13.12 14.63
CA GLY A 64 15.17 13.04 15.96
C GLY A 64 15.22 14.33 16.77
N ASP A 65 16.03 15.30 16.42
CA ASP A 65 16.14 16.60 17.07
C ASP A 65 15.15 17.61 16.46
N ARG A 66 14.43 18.34 17.29
CA ARG A 66 13.57 19.43 16.81
C ARG A 66 14.41 20.58 16.30
N VAL A 67 14.05 21.09 15.11
CA VAL A 67 14.85 22.13 14.44
C VAL A 67 13.96 23.26 13.95
N ASP A 68 14.47 24.48 14.06
CA ASP A 68 13.93 25.66 13.38
C ASP A 68 14.60 25.82 12.01
N ARG A 69 15.92 25.54 11.93
CA ARG A 69 16.69 25.47 10.70
C ARG A 69 17.84 24.48 10.84
N HIS A 70 18.02 23.61 9.83
CA HIS A 70 19.03 22.54 9.85
C HIS A 70 19.71 22.43 8.49
N PRO A 71 21.05 22.41 8.40
CA PRO A 71 21.75 22.11 7.16
C PRO A 71 21.63 20.61 6.85
N LEU A 72 20.99 20.28 5.73
CA LEU A 72 20.75 18.90 5.31
C LEU A 72 22.03 18.26 4.77
N ARG A 73 22.23 17.00 5.13
CA ARG A 73 23.30 16.12 4.68
C ARG A 73 22.72 14.86 4.07
N GLU A 74 23.51 14.18 3.24
CA GLU A 74 23.15 12.88 2.68
C GLU A 74 22.68 11.91 3.78
N GLY A 75 21.50 11.31 3.58
CA GLY A 75 20.92 10.35 4.50
C GLY A 75 20.12 10.92 5.67
N ASP A 76 20.07 12.24 5.85
CA ASP A 76 19.32 12.87 6.94
C ASP A 76 17.85 12.46 6.91
N LYS A 77 17.32 12.10 8.10
CA LYS A 77 15.92 11.80 8.31
C LYS A 77 15.19 13.06 8.75
N ILE A 78 14.20 13.45 7.95
CA ILE A 78 13.31 14.59 8.22
C ILE A 78 11.98 14.04 8.71
N GLN A 79 11.58 14.35 9.93
CA GLN A 79 10.27 14.00 10.46
C GLN A 79 9.40 15.25 10.50
N LEU A 80 8.20 15.14 9.95
CA LEU A 80 7.18 16.18 9.91
C LEU A 80 5.96 15.70 10.67
N GLY A 81 5.65 16.37 11.79
CA GLY A 81 4.59 15.91 12.67
C GLY A 81 4.88 14.56 13.31
N ALA A 82 3.83 13.75 13.54
CA ALA A 82 3.95 12.52 14.31
C ALA A 82 4.28 11.27 13.46
N ALA A 83 3.89 11.25 12.16
CA ALA A 83 3.89 10.01 11.37
C ALA A 83 4.70 10.08 10.08
N SER A 84 4.99 11.26 9.55
CA SER A 84 5.63 11.41 8.25
C SER A 84 7.14 11.57 8.38
N VAL A 85 7.89 10.64 7.79
CA VAL A 85 9.35 10.64 7.78
C VAL A 85 9.88 10.58 6.35
N LEU A 86 10.73 11.54 6.00
CA LEU A 86 11.44 11.58 4.72
C LEU A 86 12.93 11.31 4.95
N ARG A 87 13.63 10.90 3.89
CA ARG A 87 15.09 10.88 3.84
C ARG A 87 15.54 11.89 2.81
N PHE A 88 16.50 12.70 3.16
CA PHE A 88 17.18 13.59 2.21
C PHE A 88 18.32 12.84 1.54
N THR A 89 18.44 12.98 0.21
CA THR A 89 19.51 12.37 -0.58
C THR A 89 19.92 13.33 -1.68
N PHE A 90 21.21 13.37 -2.01
CA PHE A 90 21.72 14.02 -3.20
C PHE A 90 21.67 13.03 -4.36
N HIS A 91 21.20 13.48 -5.51
CA HIS A 91 21.27 12.69 -6.74
C HIS A 91 22.10 13.48 -7.76
N GLU A 92 23.08 12.84 -8.36
CA GLU A 92 23.80 13.38 -9.52
C GLU A 92 23.05 12.94 -10.79
N ASP A 93 22.85 13.85 -11.74
CA ASP A 93 21.98 13.71 -12.94
C ASP A 93 22.29 12.51 -13.88
N THR A 94 23.26 11.68 -13.58
CA THR A 94 23.70 10.57 -14.45
C THR A 94 23.26 9.17 -14.01
N ASP A 95 22.76 8.97 -12.77
CA ASP A 95 22.35 7.66 -12.25
C ASP A 95 20.85 7.57 -11.90
N ASP A 96 20.11 8.66 -12.12
CA ASP A 96 18.76 8.87 -11.53
C ASP A 96 17.70 7.92 -12.10
N ASP A 97 17.70 7.71 -13.41
CA ASP A 97 16.72 6.84 -14.07
C ASP A 97 16.90 5.37 -13.66
N GLN A 98 18.13 4.90 -13.51
CA GLN A 98 18.41 3.52 -13.10
C GLN A 98 18.15 3.26 -11.62
N GLN A 99 18.51 4.20 -10.73
CA GLN A 99 18.22 4.07 -9.31
C GLN A 99 16.74 4.26 -9.00
N ARG A 100 16.07 5.18 -9.69
CA ARG A 100 14.62 5.37 -9.61
C ARG A 100 13.88 4.13 -10.10
N GLU A 101 14.28 3.59 -11.24
CA GLU A 101 13.75 2.35 -11.80
C GLU A 101 14.01 1.13 -10.90
N LEU A 102 15.20 1.07 -10.27
CA LEU A 102 15.54 0.04 -9.29
C LEU A 102 14.72 0.18 -8.01
N TYR A 103 14.52 1.40 -7.50
CA TYR A 103 13.71 1.66 -6.32
C TYR A 103 12.22 1.42 -6.58
N GLU A 104 11.68 1.92 -7.69
CA GLU A 104 10.31 1.64 -8.11
C GLU A 104 10.08 0.15 -8.36
N SER A 105 11.08 -0.56 -8.90
CA SER A 105 11.02 -2.01 -9.11
C SER A 105 11.05 -2.82 -7.81
N THR A 106 11.55 -2.25 -6.71
CA THR A 106 11.48 -2.85 -5.36
C THR A 106 10.14 -2.60 -4.68
N LEU A 107 9.46 -1.52 -5.04
CA LEU A 107 8.16 -1.18 -4.46
C LEU A 107 6.99 -1.82 -5.19
N ARG A 108 7.14 -2.05 -6.50
CA ARG A 108 6.05 -2.55 -7.34
C ARG A 108 6.41 -3.87 -8.02
N ASP A 109 5.40 -4.71 -8.17
CA ASP A 109 5.48 -5.92 -8.98
C ASP A 109 5.57 -5.55 -10.47
N ARG A 110 6.59 -6.03 -11.15
CA ARG A 110 6.88 -5.68 -12.57
C ARG A 110 5.79 -6.12 -13.54
N LEU A 111 5.10 -7.20 -13.24
CA LEU A 111 4.06 -7.71 -14.13
C LEU A 111 2.76 -6.92 -13.99
N THR A 112 2.34 -6.65 -12.76
CA THR A 112 1.00 -6.10 -12.47
C THR A 112 1.00 -4.61 -12.17
N GLY A 113 2.15 -4.02 -11.84
CA GLY A 113 2.27 -2.62 -11.37
C GLY A 113 1.73 -2.37 -9.97
N LEU A 114 1.18 -3.40 -9.31
CA LEU A 114 0.72 -3.33 -7.93
C LEU A 114 1.91 -3.22 -6.97
N PHE A 115 1.67 -2.86 -5.71
CA PHE A 115 2.73 -2.89 -4.72
C PHE A 115 3.31 -4.30 -4.55
N ALA A 116 4.63 -4.39 -4.39
CA ALA A 116 5.32 -5.63 -4.13
C ALA A 116 5.10 -6.09 -2.67
N ARG A 117 5.20 -7.41 -2.44
CA ARG A 117 5.01 -8.03 -1.13
C ARG A 117 5.82 -7.35 -0.01
N GLY A 118 7.10 -7.07 -0.25
CA GLY A 118 7.98 -6.48 0.77
C GLY A 118 7.50 -5.11 1.22
N TYR A 119 7.12 -4.26 0.27
CA TYR A 119 6.53 -2.96 0.57
C TYR A 119 5.22 -3.08 1.34
N PHE A 120 4.33 -3.98 0.89
CA PHE A 120 3.04 -4.21 1.52
C PHE A 120 3.17 -4.63 2.99
N LEU A 121 4.06 -5.57 3.31
CA LEU A 121 4.27 -6.06 4.67
C LEU A 121 4.77 -4.96 5.60
N ASN A 122 5.76 -4.18 5.17
CA ASN A 122 6.27 -3.06 5.94
C ASN A 122 5.19 -1.99 6.20
N ARG A 123 4.35 -1.74 5.19
CA ARG A 123 3.26 -0.78 5.32
C ARG A 123 2.16 -1.27 6.24
N LEU A 124 1.82 -2.55 6.15
CA LEU A 124 0.83 -3.18 7.00
C LEU A 124 1.21 -3.08 8.48
N GLU A 125 2.47 -3.34 8.84
CA GLU A 125 2.96 -3.18 10.22
C GLU A 125 2.76 -1.75 10.73
N SER A 126 3.08 -0.76 9.89
CA SER A 126 2.89 0.65 10.23
C SER A 126 1.42 1.00 10.40
N ASP A 127 0.55 0.55 9.50
CA ASP A 127 -0.88 0.84 9.53
C ASP A 127 -1.58 0.16 10.72
N VAL A 128 -1.17 -1.07 11.08
CA VAL A 128 -1.65 -1.76 12.29
C VAL A 128 -1.26 -0.97 13.54
N ALA A 129 -0.02 -0.50 13.65
CA ALA A 129 0.42 0.30 14.79
C ALA A 129 -0.37 1.62 14.91
N VAL A 130 -0.67 2.27 13.79
CA VAL A 130 -1.50 3.50 13.72
C VAL A 130 -2.94 3.20 14.12
N ALA A 131 -3.54 2.14 13.57
CA ALA A 131 -4.92 1.73 13.86
C ALA A 131 -5.11 1.44 15.36
N LEU A 132 -4.20 0.68 15.97
CA LEU A 132 -4.22 0.36 17.40
C LEU A 132 -4.07 1.61 18.27
N ARG A 133 -3.16 2.52 17.93
CA ARG A 133 -2.91 3.75 18.69
C ARG A 133 -4.13 4.67 18.70
N HIS A 134 -4.85 4.75 17.59
CA HIS A 134 -5.95 5.69 17.40
C HIS A 134 -7.33 5.04 17.52
N GLY A 135 -7.41 3.74 17.79
CA GLY A 135 -8.68 3.00 17.89
C GLY A 135 -9.46 2.99 16.56
N LYS A 136 -8.75 3.03 15.43
CA LYS A 136 -9.37 3.05 14.11
C LYS A 136 -9.56 1.64 13.55
N PRO A 137 -10.67 1.37 12.85
CA PRO A 137 -10.86 0.08 12.22
C PRO A 137 -9.87 -0.11 11.06
N LEU A 138 -9.38 -1.34 10.90
CA LEU A 138 -8.46 -1.73 9.83
C LEU A 138 -8.82 -3.13 9.36
N ALA A 139 -9.15 -3.28 8.09
CA ALA A 139 -9.47 -4.57 7.52
C ALA A 139 -8.52 -4.94 6.38
N LEU A 140 -8.20 -6.22 6.29
CA LEU A 140 -7.38 -6.80 5.22
C LEU A 140 -8.24 -7.74 4.39
N VAL A 141 -8.16 -7.60 3.07
CA VAL A 141 -8.75 -8.54 2.12
C VAL A 141 -7.62 -9.22 1.37
N ARG A 142 -7.54 -10.56 1.47
CA ARG A 142 -6.70 -11.38 0.58
C ARG A 142 -7.56 -12.03 -0.48
N PHE A 143 -7.02 -12.19 -1.67
CA PHE A 143 -7.77 -12.81 -2.77
C PHE A 143 -6.85 -13.49 -3.77
N GLU A 144 -7.43 -14.47 -4.47
CA GLU A 144 -6.81 -15.20 -5.57
C GLU A 144 -7.77 -15.32 -6.73
N PHE A 145 -7.24 -15.42 -7.94
CA PHE A 145 -8.03 -15.79 -9.12
C PHE A 145 -8.29 -17.29 -9.13
N ASP A 146 -9.56 -17.66 -9.21
CA ASP A 146 -9.94 -19.06 -9.22
C ASP A 146 -9.51 -19.73 -10.53
N ARG A 147 -8.78 -20.86 -10.43
CA ARG A 147 -8.37 -21.70 -11.56
C ARG A 147 -7.55 -20.97 -12.63
N PHE A 148 -6.76 -19.97 -12.25
CA PHE A 148 -5.94 -19.21 -13.20
C PHE A 148 -4.89 -20.07 -13.93
N GLU A 149 -4.38 -21.13 -13.28
CA GLU A 149 -3.52 -22.12 -13.93
C GLU A 149 -4.20 -22.76 -15.16
N GLY A 150 -5.53 -22.99 -15.10
CA GLY A 150 -6.29 -23.47 -16.25
C GLY A 150 -6.31 -22.48 -17.41
N VAL A 151 -6.40 -21.18 -17.13
CA VAL A 151 -6.26 -20.11 -18.13
C VAL A 151 -4.86 -20.12 -18.71
N ARG A 152 -3.83 -20.18 -17.88
CA ARG A 152 -2.42 -20.23 -18.28
C ARG A 152 -2.13 -21.43 -19.20
N ALA A 153 -2.65 -22.61 -18.83
CA ALA A 153 -2.50 -23.80 -19.64
C ALA A 153 -3.20 -23.71 -21.00
N ALA A 154 -4.34 -23.00 -21.06
CA ALA A 154 -5.11 -22.86 -22.31
C ALA A 154 -4.52 -21.84 -23.28
N VAL A 155 -4.01 -20.71 -22.78
CA VAL A 155 -3.59 -19.59 -23.64
C VAL A 155 -2.06 -19.39 -23.70
N GLY A 156 -1.29 -20.08 -22.83
CA GLY A 156 0.16 -19.93 -22.69
C GLY A 156 0.56 -18.75 -21.78
N ASP A 157 1.83 -18.74 -21.34
CA ASP A 157 2.32 -17.81 -20.31
C ASP A 157 2.19 -16.34 -20.70
N ALA A 158 2.59 -15.96 -21.90
CA ALA A 158 2.57 -14.57 -22.34
C ALA A 158 1.14 -13.99 -22.41
N ALA A 159 0.17 -14.79 -22.88
CA ALA A 159 -1.23 -14.39 -22.93
C ALA A 159 -1.86 -14.37 -21.53
N ALA A 160 -1.53 -15.33 -20.66
CA ALA A 160 -1.96 -15.36 -19.26
C ALA A 160 -1.44 -14.15 -18.49
N ASP A 161 -0.20 -13.75 -18.68
CA ASP A 161 0.38 -12.54 -18.08
C ASP A 161 -0.35 -11.27 -18.56
N HIS A 162 -0.76 -11.22 -19.82
CA HIS A 162 -1.58 -10.12 -20.32
C HIS A 162 -2.98 -10.10 -19.66
N VAL A 163 -3.63 -11.26 -19.53
CA VAL A 163 -4.90 -11.40 -18.81
C VAL A 163 -4.74 -10.92 -17.37
N LEU A 164 -3.71 -11.39 -16.64
CA LEU A 164 -3.46 -11.01 -15.26
C LEU A 164 -3.28 -9.49 -15.12
N ARG A 165 -2.49 -8.89 -15.99
CA ARG A 165 -2.28 -7.43 -16.01
C ARG A 165 -3.59 -6.68 -16.25
N THR A 166 -4.41 -7.13 -17.19
CA THR A 166 -5.71 -6.52 -17.50
C THR A 166 -6.67 -6.62 -16.30
N MET A 167 -6.70 -7.77 -15.62
CA MET A 167 -7.52 -7.95 -14.43
C MET A 167 -7.03 -7.07 -13.28
N CYS A 168 -5.72 -6.96 -13.08
CA CYS A 168 -5.16 -6.06 -12.05
C CYS A 168 -5.52 -4.59 -12.30
N LEU A 169 -5.53 -4.11 -13.54
CA LEU A 169 -6.02 -2.77 -13.86
C LEU A 169 -7.49 -2.60 -13.49
N THR A 170 -8.35 -3.58 -13.79
CA THR A 170 -9.76 -3.57 -13.39
C THR A 170 -9.92 -3.54 -11.87
N ILE A 171 -9.06 -4.23 -11.12
CA ILE A 171 -9.05 -4.22 -9.65
C ILE A 171 -8.68 -2.83 -9.14
N VAL A 172 -7.63 -2.20 -9.68
CA VAL A 172 -7.21 -0.84 -9.32
C VAL A 172 -8.35 0.16 -9.54
N GLU A 173 -9.06 0.08 -10.68
CA GLU A 173 -10.20 0.95 -10.99
C GLU A 173 -11.40 0.74 -10.04
N SER A 174 -11.51 -0.47 -9.45
CA SER A 174 -12.61 -0.87 -8.57
C SER A 174 -12.34 -0.62 -7.08
N THR A 175 -11.09 -0.36 -6.71
CA THR A 175 -10.64 -0.06 -5.34
C THR A 175 -10.51 1.45 -5.13
N ARG A 176 -10.46 1.88 -3.87
CA ARG A 176 -10.27 3.29 -3.54
C ARG A 176 -8.80 3.68 -3.71
N SER A 177 -8.55 4.95 -3.99
CA SER A 177 -7.18 5.49 -4.06
C SER A 177 -6.37 5.33 -2.76
N ASP A 178 -7.07 5.25 -1.63
CA ASP A 178 -6.46 5.12 -0.30
C ASP A 178 -6.21 3.66 0.10
N ASP A 179 -6.77 2.70 -0.64
CA ASP A 179 -6.55 1.28 -0.39
C ASP A 179 -5.16 0.88 -0.91
N LEU A 180 -4.42 0.14 -0.09
CA LEU A 180 -3.10 -0.36 -0.46
C LEU A 180 -3.24 -1.72 -1.14
N LEU A 181 -3.17 -1.76 -2.46
CA LEU A 181 -3.31 -2.96 -3.27
C LEU A 181 -1.95 -3.55 -3.63
N ALA A 182 -1.72 -4.83 -3.35
CA ALA A 182 -0.44 -5.50 -3.54
C ALA A 182 -0.58 -6.90 -4.12
N ARG A 183 0.49 -7.34 -4.80
CA ARG A 183 0.71 -8.73 -5.20
C ARG A 183 1.64 -9.39 -4.19
N LEU A 184 1.17 -10.45 -3.54
CA LEU A 184 1.92 -11.17 -2.50
C LEU A 184 2.61 -12.43 -3.00
N GLY A 185 2.13 -12.98 -4.11
CA GLY A 185 2.63 -14.20 -4.76
C GLY A 185 2.20 -14.25 -6.22
N ASP A 186 2.33 -15.41 -6.85
CA ASP A 186 2.02 -15.56 -8.28
C ASP A 186 0.57 -15.19 -8.61
N GLU A 187 -0.36 -15.70 -7.84
CA GLU A 187 -1.81 -15.46 -7.99
C GLU A 187 -2.44 -14.93 -6.70
N ASP A 188 -1.62 -14.58 -5.70
CA ASP A 188 -2.01 -14.12 -4.37
C ASP A 188 -1.88 -12.60 -4.28
N PHE A 189 -2.98 -11.97 -3.89
CA PHE A 189 -3.13 -10.53 -3.82
C PHE A 189 -3.74 -10.11 -2.49
N ALA A 190 -3.53 -8.86 -2.13
CA ALA A 190 -4.19 -8.28 -0.97
C ALA A 190 -4.49 -6.80 -1.19
N PHE A 191 -5.52 -6.32 -0.51
CA PHE A 191 -5.71 -4.89 -0.32
C PHE A 191 -6.07 -4.57 1.13
N LEU A 192 -5.48 -3.50 1.64
CA LEU A 192 -5.66 -3.03 3.00
C LEU A 192 -6.64 -1.86 3.00
N CYS A 193 -7.73 -2.01 3.76
CA CYS A 193 -8.78 -1.00 3.91
C CYS A 193 -8.59 -0.24 5.22
N ARG A 194 -8.16 1.01 5.14
CA ARG A 194 -8.03 1.91 6.29
C ARG A 194 -9.38 2.52 6.68
N ASP A 195 -9.59 2.72 7.99
CA ASP A 195 -10.82 3.28 8.54
C ASP A 195 -12.11 2.52 8.16
N VAL A 196 -11.96 1.19 7.95
CA VAL A 196 -13.02 0.29 7.45
C VAL A 196 -13.03 -1.01 8.25
N ASP A 197 -14.23 -1.41 8.71
CA ASP A 197 -14.49 -2.67 9.39
C ASP A 197 -14.67 -3.86 8.39
N ALA A 198 -14.70 -5.11 8.91
CA ALA A 198 -14.89 -6.30 8.11
C ALA A 198 -16.15 -6.26 7.24
N MET A 199 -17.24 -5.72 7.76
CA MET A 199 -18.52 -5.67 7.02
C MET A 199 -18.45 -4.74 5.81
N ARG A 200 -17.81 -3.60 5.95
CA ARG A 200 -17.59 -2.66 4.83
C ARG A 200 -16.55 -3.19 3.85
N ALA A 201 -15.47 -3.79 4.36
CA ALA A 201 -14.47 -4.44 3.52
C ALA A 201 -15.06 -5.60 2.71
N SER A 202 -15.94 -6.42 3.31
CA SER A 202 -16.62 -7.51 2.60
C SER A 202 -17.54 -7.03 1.49
N ARG A 203 -18.16 -5.86 1.63
CA ARG A 203 -18.97 -5.25 0.55
C ARG A 203 -18.06 -4.81 -0.61
N ALA A 204 -16.90 -4.24 -0.33
CA ALA A 204 -15.92 -3.89 -1.36
C ALA A 204 -15.42 -5.17 -2.07
N ALA A 205 -15.08 -6.20 -1.31
CA ALA A 205 -14.66 -7.50 -1.82
C ALA A 205 -15.73 -8.16 -2.73
N ARG A 206 -17.00 -8.13 -2.33
CA ARG A 206 -18.12 -8.64 -3.15
C ARG A 206 -18.27 -7.87 -4.46
N ARG A 207 -18.21 -6.54 -4.41
CA ARG A 207 -18.27 -5.72 -5.61
C ARG A 207 -17.10 -6.04 -6.54
N LEU A 208 -15.88 -6.19 -6.00
CA LEU A 208 -14.72 -6.57 -6.78
C LEU A 208 -14.93 -7.94 -7.47
N ARG A 209 -15.37 -8.95 -6.72
CA ARG A 209 -15.70 -10.27 -7.25
C ARG A 209 -16.69 -10.19 -8.43
N GLU A 210 -17.77 -9.44 -8.26
CA GLU A 210 -18.81 -9.24 -9.29
C GLU A 210 -18.24 -8.53 -10.53
N THR A 211 -17.40 -7.53 -10.33
CA THR A 211 -16.75 -6.80 -11.44
C THR A 211 -15.84 -7.71 -12.26
N ILE A 212 -15.05 -8.55 -11.59
CA ILE A 212 -14.16 -9.50 -12.28
C ILE A 212 -14.97 -10.61 -12.98
N ALA A 213 -15.98 -11.19 -12.31
CA ALA A 213 -16.80 -12.23 -12.89
C ALA A 213 -17.62 -11.76 -14.11
N ALA A 214 -17.92 -10.45 -14.20
CA ALA A 214 -18.60 -9.85 -15.34
C ALA A 214 -17.66 -9.51 -16.52
N ARG A 215 -16.34 -9.60 -16.33
CA ARG A 215 -15.37 -9.24 -17.37
C ARG A 215 -15.20 -10.37 -18.37
N GLU A 216 -15.39 -10.06 -19.64
CA GLU A 216 -15.08 -10.98 -20.72
C GLU A 216 -13.56 -11.03 -20.97
N LEU A 217 -13.04 -12.23 -21.22
CA LEU A 217 -11.63 -12.47 -21.53
C LEU A 217 -11.50 -12.72 -23.03
N PRO A 218 -11.06 -11.74 -23.84
CA PRO A 218 -10.95 -11.92 -25.30
C PRO A 218 -9.99 -13.05 -25.72
N ALA A 219 -9.01 -13.37 -24.88
CA ALA A 219 -8.02 -14.42 -25.14
C ALA A 219 -8.49 -15.83 -24.76
N ALA A 220 -9.61 -15.96 -24.04
CA ALA A 220 -10.15 -17.24 -23.55
C ALA A 220 -11.67 -17.22 -23.62
N GLU A 221 -12.22 -17.27 -24.85
CA GLU A 221 -13.67 -17.11 -25.17
C GLU A 221 -14.65 -17.96 -24.35
N SER A 222 -14.17 -18.97 -23.62
CA SER A 222 -14.99 -19.85 -22.78
C SER A 222 -14.64 -19.87 -21.31
N ALA A 223 -13.59 -19.16 -20.86
CA ALA A 223 -13.16 -19.13 -19.45
C ALA A 223 -13.67 -17.88 -18.75
N ARG A 224 -14.56 -18.06 -17.77
CA ARG A 224 -14.87 -17.00 -16.80
C ARG A 224 -13.90 -17.07 -15.66
N LEU A 225 -13.23 -15.95 -15.40
CA LEU A 225 -12.35 -15.80 -14.26
C LEU A 225 -13.18 -15.30 -13.08
N THR A 226 -13.05 -15.99 -11.94
CA THR A 226 -13.71 -15.60 -10.68
C THR A 226 -12.67 -15.33 -9.60
N LEU A 227 -13.08 -14.76 -8.49
CA LEU A 227 -12.24 -14.49 -7.34
C LEU A 227 -12.75 -15.20 -6.09
N SER A 228 -11.85 -15.83 -5.37
CA SER A 228 -12.05 -16.18 -3.97
C SER A 228 -11.40 -15.12 -3.08
N LEU A 229 -12.12 -14.64 -2.06
CA LEU A 229 -11.67 -13.56 -1.21
C LEU A 229 -11.87 -13.92 0.27
N GLY A 230 -10.86 -13.63 1.08
CA GLY A 230 -10.90 -13.73 2.55
C GLY A 230 -10.74 -12.34 3.17
N VAL A 231 -11.62 -11.99 4.10
CA VAL A 231 -11.63 -10.69 4.79
C VAL A 231 -11.34 -10.91 6.27
N ALA A 232 -10.43 -10.13 6.83
CA ALA A 232 -10.17 -10.08 8.25
C ALA A 232 -10.19 -8.64 8.77
N ASP A 233 -10.58 -8.47 10.03
CA ASP A 233 -10.62 -7.19 10.73
C ASP A 233 -9.69 -7.26 11.94
N LEU A 234 -8.89 -6.23 12.12
CA LEU A 234 -7.95 -6.14 13.24
C LEU A 234 -8.68 -6.25 14.60
N ALA A 235 -9.91 -5.74 14.68
CA ALA A 235 -10.71 -5.77 15.90
C ALA A 235 -11.21 -7.17 16.29
N LEU A 236 -11.20 -8.15 15.36
CA LEU A 236 -11.63 -9.52 15.64
C LEU A 236 -10.49 -10.41 16.13
N LEU A 237 -9.27 -9.90 16.21
CA LEU A 237 -8.10 -10.68 16.60
C LEU A 237 -7.86 -10.63 18.09
N HIS A 238 -7.54 -11.78 18.71
CA HIS A 238 -7.12 -11.83 20.12
C HIS A 238 -5.81 -11.08 20.36
N GLU A 239 -4.84 -11.26 19.45
CA GLU A 239 -3.57 -10.55 19.44
C GLU A 239 -3.48 -9.75 18.14
N PRO A 240 -3.83 -8.46 18.15
CA PRO A 240 -3.90 -7.66 16.94
C PRO A 240 -2.51 -7.26 16.45
N THR A 241 -1.93 -8.09 15.58
CA THR A 241 -0.66 -7.88 14.89
C THR A 241 -0.85 -7.96 13.38
N ALA A 242 0.10 -7.42 12.62
CA ALA A 242 0.12 -7.53 11.17
C ALA A 242 0.14 -8.99 10.70
N GLU A 243 0.96 -9.83 11.35
CA GLU A 243 1.05 -11.25 11.06
C GLU A 243 -0.27 -11.99 11.34
N ALA A 244 -0.91 -11.71 12.47
CA ALA A 244 -2.21 -12.30 12.82
C ALA A 244 -3.30 -11.87 11.82
N LEU A 245 -3.30 -10.61 11.39
CA LEU A 245 -4.26 -10.10 10.40
C LEU A 245 -4.10 -10.79 9.04
N ILE A 246 -2.85 -11.02 8.59
CA ILE A 246 -2.56 -11.77 7.37
C ILE A 246 -3.07 -13.21 7.49
N LYS A 247 -2.75 -13.90 8.58
CA LYS A 247 -3.18 -15.29 8.80
C LYS A 247 -4.69 -15.43 8.86
N ALA A 248 -5.38 -14.50 9.50
CA ALA A 248 -6.83 -14.47 9.58
C ALA A 248 -7.47 -14.31 8.19
N ALA A 249 -6.98 -13.36 7.38
CA ALA A 249 -7.46 -13.18 6.01
C ALA A 249 -7.15 -14.40 5.11
N GLU A 250 -5.99 -15.06 5.31
CA GLU A 250 -5.62 -16.29 4.61
C GLU A 250 -6.52 -17.47 5.00
N SER A 251 -6.85 -17.59 6.28
CA SER A 251 -7.78 -18.62 6.78
C SER A 251 -9.16 -18.47 6.11
N ALA A 252 -9.70 -17.25 6.08
CA ALA A 252 -10.97 -16.96 5.40
C ALA A 252 -10.90 -17.25 3.90
N LEU A 253 -9.81 -16.86 3.21
CA LEU A 253 -9.58 -17.15 1.80
C LEU A 253 -9.55 -18.68 1.54
N THR A 254 -8.90 -19.43 2.43
CA THR A 254 -8.83 -20.89 2.33
C THR A 254 -10.22 -21.53 2.45
N ILE A 255 -11.06 -20.99 3.33
CA ILE A 255 -12.48 -21.42 3.45
C ILE A 255 -13.22 -21.11 2.14
N ALA A 256 -13.08 -19.91 1.59
CA ALA A 256 -13.69 -19.51 0.32
C ALA A 256 -13.35 -20.49 -0.81
N ARG A 257 -12.07 -20.84 -0.96
CA ARG A 257 -11.57 -21.78 -1.97
C ARG A 257 -12.12 -23.19 -1.78
N ARG A 258 -12.09 -23.71 -0.55
CA ARG A 258 -12.59 -25.07 -0.22
C ARG A 258 -14.10 -25.19 -0.44
N ALA A 259 -14.83 -24.12 -0.27
CA ALA A 259 -16.27 -24.08 -0.49
C ALA A 259 -16.68 -23.94 -1.99
N GLY A 260 -15.70 -24.03 -2.91
CA GLY A 260 -15.93 -24.04 -4.36
C GLY A 260 -15.49 -22.80 -5.11
N GLY A 261 -14.90 -21.80 -4.42
CA GLY A 261 -14.48 -20.53 -5.01
C GLY A 261 -15.63 -19.55 -5.29
N ASP A 262 -15.33 -18.49 -6.03
CA ASP A 262 -16.26 -17.42 -6.43
C ASP A 262 -17.08 -16.87 -5.26
N ARG A 263 -16.41 -16.53 -4.16
CA ARG A 263 -17.07 -16.04 -2.94
C ARG A 263 -16.17 -15.22 -2.05
N VAL A 264 -16.81 -14.55 -1.11
CA VAL A 264 -16.17 -13.76 -0.05
C VAL A 264 -16.49 -14.43 1.28
N GLU A 265 -15.48 -14.77 2.04
CA GLU A 265 -15.60 -15.25 3.42
C GLU A 265 -14.97 -14.23 4.37
N ILE A 266 -15.60 -14.06 5.53
CA ILE A 266 -15.09 -13.19 6.60
C ILE A 266 -14.47 -14.11 7.65
N TYR A 267 -13.31 -13.76 8.15
CA TYR A 267 -12.67 -14.46 9.26
C TYR A 267 -13.58 -14.44 10.49
N ASP A 268 -13.81 -15.62 11.02
CA ASP A 268 -14.55 -15.85 12.25
C ASP A 268 -13.63 -16.59 13.23
N PRO A 269 -13.22 -15.98 14.34
CA PRO A 269 -12.34 -16.62 15.31
C PRO A 269 -12.93 -17.87 15.97
N GLU A 270 -14.27 -18.02 15.97
CA GLU A 270 -14.94 -19.21 16.50
C GLU A 270 -14.89 -20.40 15.53
N ASN A 271 -14.66 -20.14 14.24
CA ASN A 271 -14.61 -21.14 13.17
C ASN A 271 -13.17 -21.43 12.69
N GLU A 272 -12.16 -21.09 13.44
CA GLU A 272 -10.78 -21.44 13.09
C GLU A 272 -10.63 -22.97 13.08
N PRO A 273 -10.23 -23.59 11.95
CA PRO A 273 -10.01 -25.01 11.93
C PRO A 273 -8.93 -25.35 12.96
N THR A 274 -9.30 -26.07 14.00
CA THR A 274 -8.41 -26.55 15.05
C THR A 274 -7.18 -27.16 14.40
N ARG A 275 -6.01 -26.56 14.62
CA ARG A 275 -4.75 -27.15 14.18
C ARG A 275 -4.64 -28.52 14.83
N LEU A 276 -4.77 -29.57 14.03
CA LEU A 276 -4.25 -30.87 14.41
C LEU A 276 -2.74 -30.71 14.55
N VAL A 277 -2.27 -30.77 15.78
CA VAL A 277 -0.86 -30.78 16.19
C VAL A 277 -0.20 -32.05 15.67
#